data_6e64d2048f55d977b59fd3a57f65efa4
#
_entry.id   6e64d2048f55d977b59fd3a57f65efa4
#
_cell.length_a   1.000
_cell.length_b   1.000
_cell.length_c   1.000
_cell.angle_alpha   90.00
_cell.angle_beta   90.00
_cell.angle_gamma   90.00
#
_symmetry.space_group_name_H-M   'P 1'
#
loop_
_entity.id
_entity.type
_entity.pdbx_description
1 polymer ?
#
loop_
_entity_poly.entity_id
_entity_poly.type
_entity_poly.pdbx_seq_one_letter_code
_entity_poly.pdbx_strand_id
1 'polypeptide(L)'
;MDAIVAVYSDWGIGAGGTQPVVLHADRAHFRALTDGAAVIVGRATLADFPGGRPLKGRRNIVLTRQDIRIDGAEVVHSAEEAVAAADGTRCLVIGGESVYRQLLPYTNRVYVTRIELAPHSTAFFPDLDADPEWVCTDPGVPLSEDGVAYRFCTYERVLDKES
;
A
#
# COMPACT_ATOMS: atom_id res chain seq x y z
N MET A 1 -6.68 3.88 9.82
CA MET A 1 -6.47 3.18 8.54
C MET A 1 -4.98 2.94 8.35
N ASP A 2 -4.64 1.81 7.79
CA ASP A 2 -3.25 1.42 7.54
C ASP A 2 -2.97 1.41 6.03
N ALA A 3 -1.69 1.32 5.66
CA ALA A 3 -1.27 1.10 4.28
C ALA A 3 -0.22 -0.01 4.25
N ILE A 4 -0.07 -0.65 3.12
CA ILE A 4 0.97 -1.65 2.88
C ILE A 4 1.60 -1.39 1.52
N VAL A 5 2.93 -1.42 1.47
CA VAL A 5 3.68 -1.08 0.25
C VAL A 5 5.03 -1.77 0.25
N ALA A 6 5.50 -2.16 -0.92
CA ALA A 6 6.88 -2.57 -1.13
C ALA A 6 7.60 -1.44 -1.87
N VAL A 7 8.72 -0.96 -1.32
CA VAL A 7 9.49 0.13 -1.90
C VAL A 7 10.94 -0.30 -2.13
N TYR A 8 11.53 0.26 -3.18
CA TYR A 8 12.96 0.17 -3.43
C TYR A 8 13.74 1.19 -2.58
N SER A 9 15.06 1.17 -2.66
CA SER A 9 15.92 2.05 -1.84
C SER A 9 15.60 3.53 -2.01
N ASP A 10 15.11 3.94 -3.17
CA ASP A 10 14.72 5.31 -3.49
C ASP A 10 13.23 5.62 -3.25
N TRP A 11 12.52 4.74 -2.55
CA TRP A 11 11.07 4.79 -2.36
C TRP A 11 10.26 4.59 -3.64
N GLY A 12 10.89 4.10 -4.69
CA GLY A 12 10.21 3.70 -5.92
C GLY A 12 9.29 2.50 -5.69
N ILE A 13 8.17 2.47 -6.40
CA ILE A 13 7.19 1.39 -6.33
C ILE A 13 6.93 0.74 -7.68
N GLY A 14 7.74 1.04 -8.68
CA GLY A 14 7.68 0.44 -10.01
C GLY A 14 7.47 1.44 -11.13
N ALA A 15 7.36 0.92 -12.33
CA ALA A 15 7.17 1.70 -13.55
C ALA A 15 6.10 1.04 -14.42
N GLY A 16 5.19 1.87 -14.99
CA GLY A 16 4.15 1.38 -15.88
C GLY A 16 3.22 0.33 -15.28
N GLY A 17 2.94 0.41 -13.97
CA GLY A 17 2.06 -0.53 -13.27
C GLY A 17 2.73 -1.86 -12.93
N THR A 18 4.01 -2.04 -13.23
CA THR A 18 4.73 -3.29 -12.94
C THR A 18 5.84 -3.08 -11.93
N GLN A 19 6.02 -4.08 -11.06
CA GLN A 19 7.16 -4.17 -10.17
C GLN A 19 8.21 -5.08 -10.81
N PRO A 20 9.44 -4.58 -11.09
CA PRO A 20 10.47 -5.40 -11.72
C PRO A 20 11.02 -6.50 -10.82
N VAL A 21 10.84 -6.36 -9.50
CA VAL A 21 11.29 -7.36 -8.52
C VAL A 21 10.09 -7.83 -7.73
N VAL A 22 9.85 -9.14 -7.73
CA VAL A 22 8.76 -9.77 -6.98
C VAL A 22 9.36 -10.79 -6.03
N LEU A 23 9.09 -10.61 -4.73
CA LEU A 23 9.53 -11.52 -3.68
C LEU A 23 8.34 -12.37 -3.22
N HIS A 24 8.52 -13.68 -3.17
CA HIS A 24 7.48 -14.60 -2.67
C HIS A 24 7.14 -14.32 -1.21
N ALA A 25 8.14 -14.00 -0.40
CA ALA A 25 7.95 -13.66 1.00
C ALA A 25 7.09 -12.39 1.15
N ASP A 26 7.26 -11.41 0.28
CA ASP A 26 6.47 -10.18 0.29
C ASP A 26 5.02 -10.46 -0.10
N ARG A 27 4.79 -11.29 -1.10
CA ARG A 27 3.43 -11.71 -1.48
C ARG A 27 2.72 -12.44 -0.33
N ALA A 28 3.42 -13.33 0.37
CA ALA A 28 2.87 -14.03 1.52
C ALA A 28 2.56 -13.05 2.67
N HIS A 29 3.43 -12.10 2.90
CA HIS A 29 3.25 -11.03 3.91
C HIS A 29 2.03 -10.16 3.58
N PHE A 30 1.91 -9.72 2.33
CA PHE A 30 0.75 -8.97 1.85
C PHE A 30 -0.54 -9.73 2.07
N ARG A 31 -0.57 -11.01 1.67
CA ARG A 31 -1.75 -11.86 1.83
C ARG A 31 -2.13 -12.02 3.29
N ALA A 32 -1.16 -12.27 4.16
CA ALA A 32 -1.41 -12.45 5.59
C ALA A 32 -1.98 -11.18 6.23
N LEU A 33 -1.45 -10.00 5.88
CA LEU A 33 -1.89 -8.73 6.45
C LEU A 33 -3.24 -8.27 5.91
N THR A 34 -3.59 -8.63 4.69
CA THR A 34 -4.84 -8.16 4.06
C THR A 34 -5.98 -9.15 4.15
N ASP A 35 -5.73 -10.40 4.54
CA ASP A 35 -6.76 -11.43 4.59
C ASP A 35 -7.90 -11.03 5.53
N GLY A 36 -9.13 -11.09 5.02
CA GLY A 36 -10.33 -10.71 5.78
C GLY A 36 -10.51 -9.21 5.99
N ALA A 37 -9.58 -8.38 5.51
CA ALA A 37 -9.65 -6.93 5.65
C ALA A 37 -10.32 -6.27 4.44
N ALA A 38 -10.66 -4.98 4.59
CA ALA A 38 -10.95 -4.13 3.44
C ALA A 38 -9.64 -3.62 2.84
N VAL A 39 -9.59 -3.50 1.52
CA VAL A 39 -8.45 -2.92 0.82
C VAL A 39 -8.94 -1.78 -0.07
N ILE A 40 -8.18 -0.68 -0.10
CA ILE A 40 -8.45 0.45 -0.98
C ILE A 40 -7.40 0.46 -2.07
N VAL A 41 -7.85 0.46 -3.32
CA VAL A 41 -6.99 0.34 -4.48
C VAL A 41 -7.46 1.29 -5.58
N GLY A 42 -6.52 1.81 -6.36
CA GLY A 42 -6.83 2.57 -7.57
C GLY A 42 -7.19 1.64 -8.74
N ARG A 43 -7.92 2.17 -9.70
CA ARG A 43 -8.38 1.37 -10.85
C ARG A 43 -7.23 0.81 -11.67
N ALA A 44 -6.19 1.59 -11.93
CA ALA A 44 -5.04 1.13 -12.73
C ALA A 44 -4.32 -0.02 -12.05
N THR A 45 -4.15 0.05 -10.74
CA THR A 45 -3.52 -1.02 -9.96
C THR A 45 -4.39 -2.27 -9.94
N LEU A 46 -5.71 -2.10 -9.82
CA LEU A 46 -6.65 -3.22 -9.91
C LEU A 46 -6.51 -3.96 -11.24
N ALA A 47 -6.34 -3.23 -12.33
CA ALA A 47 -6.20 -3.84 -13.66
C ALA A 47 -4.96 -4.75 -13.76
N ASP A 48 -3.95 -4.53 -12.93
CA ASP A 48 -2.73 -5.34 -12.90
C ASP A 48 -2.86 -6.60 -12.01
N PHE A 49 -3.96 -6.74 -11.29
CA PHE A 49 -4.22 -7.95 -10.52
C PHE A 49 -4.54 -9.13 -11.45
N PRO A 50 -4.37 -10.38 -10.99
CA PRO A 50 -4.68 -11.54 -11.81
C PRO A 50 -6.09 -11.48 -12.39
N GLY A 51 -6.20 -11.45 -13.73
CA GLY A 51 -7.45 -11.29 -14.44
C GLY A 51 -8.11 -9.92 -14.30
N GLY A 52 -7.40 -8.93 -13.74
CA GLY A 52 -7.96 -7.59 -13.50
C GLY A 52 -9.12 -7.59 -12.51
N ARG A 53 -9.16 -8.56 -11.61
CA ARG A 53 -10.28 -8.79 -10.69
C ARG A 53 -9.95 -8.38 -9.26
N PRO A 54 -10.97 -7.99 -8.47
CA PRO A 54 -10.81 -7.76 -7.04
C PRO A 54 -10.21 -8.96 -6.31
N LEU A 55 -9.49 -8.69 -5.23
CA LEU A 55 -8.83 -9.72 -4.43
C LEU A 55 -9.87 -10.55 -3.68
N LYS A 56 -9.72 -11.87 -3.74
CA LYS A 56 -10.58 -12.80 -3.00
C LYS A 56 -10.30 -12.73 -1.51
N GLY A 57 -11.34 -12.91 -0.71
CA GLY A 57 -11.23 -12.91 0.76
C GLY A 57 -11.02 -11.53 1.36
N ARG A 58 -11.18 -10.47 0.58
CA ARG A 58 -11.09 -9.08 1.02
C ARG A 58 -12.30 -8.32 0.52
N ARG A 59 -12.66 -7.29 1.27
CA ARG A 59 -13.61 -6.29 0.79
C ARG A 59 -12.83 -5.28 -0.04
N ASN A 60 -13.13 -5.16 -1.32
CA ASN A 60 -12.40 -4.31 -2.25
C ASN A 60 -13.13 -2.97 -2.42
N ILE A 61 -12.41 -1.88 -2.16
CA ILE A 61 -12.89 -0.51 -2.35
C ILE A 61 -12.00 0.11 -3.42
N VAL A 62 -12.58 0.48 -4.55
CA VAL A 62 -11.84 1.06 -5.68
C VAL A 62 -12.07 2.56 -5.73
N LEU A 63 -10.98 3.31 -5.60
CA LEU A 63 -11.00 4.78 -5.69
C LEU A 63 -10.70 5.19 -7.13
N THR A 64 -11.67 5.81 -7.78
CA THR A 64 -11.56 6.30 -9.16
C THR A 64 -12.50 7.48 -9.37
N ARG A 65 -12.13 8.40 -10.26
CA ARG A 65 -13.01 9.49 -10.66
C ARG A 65 -14.06 9.05 -11.67
N GLN A 66 -13.89 7.87 -12.27
CA GLN A 66 -14.79 7.37 -13.30
C GLN A 66 -16.08 6.84 -12.68
N ASP A 67 -17.20 7.14 -13.32
CA ASP A 67 -18.49 6.58 -12.95
C ASP A 67 -18.63 5.21 -13.61
N ILE A 68 -18.11 4.20 -12.92
CA ILE A 68 -18.08 2.81 -13.40
C ILE A 68 -18.55 1.87 -12.30
N ARG A 69 -18.95 0.69 -12.71
CA ARG A 69 -19.28 -0.41 -11.84
C ARG A 69 -18.26 -1.53 -12.01
N ILE A 70 -17.79 -2.10 -10.90
CA ILE A 70 -16.84 -3.20 -10.89
C ILE A 70 -17.42 -4.33 -10.06
N ASP A 71 -17.62 -5.50 -10.68
CA ASP A 71 -18.14 -6.66 -9.96
C ASP A 71 -17.18 -7.08 -8.85
N GLY A 72 -17.72 -7.28 -7.66
CA GLY A 72 -16.95 -7.69 -6.49
C GLY A 72 -16.24 -6.56 -5.76
N ALA A 73 -16.49 -5.30 -6.15
CA ALA A 73 -15.89 -4.14 -5.52
C ALA A 73 -16.91 -3.04 -5.27
N GLU A 74 -16.62 -2.21 -4.28
CA GLU A 74 -17.32 -0.94 -4.06
C GLU A 74 -16.51 0.15 -4.76
N VAL A 75 -17.17 1.01 -5.53
CA VAL A 75 -16.51 2.12 -6.22
C VAL A 75 -16.79 3.40 -5.46
N VAL A 76 -15.72 4.14 -5.14
CA VAL A 76 -15.79 5.44 -4.47
C VAL A 76 -15.01 6.46 -5.30
N HIS A 77 -15.32 7.74 -5.13
CA HIS A 77 -14.82 8.80 -6.03
C HIS A 77 -13.91 9.82 -5.33
N SER A 78 -13.75 9.70 -4.02
CA SER A 78 -12.88 10.60 -3.24
C SER A 78 -12.24 9.87 -2.07
N ALA A 79 -11.16 10.45 -1.53
CA ALA A 79 -10.52 9.93 -0.32
C ALA A 79 -11.52 9.89 0.84
N GLU A 80 -12.34 10.93 1.00
CA GLU A 80 -13.35 11.03 2.05
C GLU A 80 -14.39 9.91 1.92
N GLU A 81 -14.84 9.60 0.72
CA GLU A 81 -15.76 8.48 0.49
C GLU A 81 -15.11 7.15 0.83
N ALA A 82 -13.83 6.98 0.50
CA ALA A 82 -13.09 5.75 0.82
C ALA A 82 -12.96 5.57 2.33
N VAL A 83 -12.63 6.62 3.06
CA VAL A 83 -12.54 6.61 4.52
C VAL A 83 -13.89 6.27 5.14
N ALA A 84 -14.96 6.88 4.66
CA ALA A 84 -16.32 6.61 5.15
C ALA A 84 -16.74 5.17 4.88
N ALA A 85 -16.42 4.62 3.70
CA ALA A 85 -16.74 3.24 3.35
C ALA A 85 -15.98 2.23 4.22
N ALA A 86 -14.78 2.58 4.64
CA ALA A 86 -13.91 1.71 5.45
C ALA A 86 -14.16 1.85 6.95
N ASP A 87 -15.00 2.80 7.39
CA ASP A 87 -15.23 3.08 8.80
C ASP A 87 -15.71 1.83 9.55
N GLY A 88 -15.12 1.61 10.74
CA GLY A 88 -15.43 0.45 11.56
C GLY A 88 -14.85 -0.88 11.04
N THR A 89 -14.08 -0.87 9.98
CA THR A 89 -13.50 -2.06 9.35
C THR A 89 -11.97 -1.94 9.34
N ARG A 90 -11.28 -3.05 9.58
CA ARG A 90 -9.83 -3.09 9.36
C ARG A 90 -9.57 -2.86 7.87
N CYS A 91 -8.78 -1.85 7.55
CA CYS A 91 -8.60 -1.41 6.17
C CYS A 91 -7.14 -1.08 5.88
N LEU A 92 -6.65 -1.51 4.72
CA LEU A 92 -5.32 -1.20 4.21
C LEU A 92 -5.40 -0.59 2.82
N VAL A 93 -4.64 0.49 2.63
CA VAL A 93 -4.43 1.11 1.32
C VAL A 93 -3.34 0.32 0.60
N ILE A 94 -3.61 -0.14 -0.61
CA ILE A 94 -2.71 -1.07 -1.32
C ILE A 94 -2.15 -0.54 -2.64
N GLY A 95 -2.46 0.71 -3.00
CA GLY A 95 -1.85 1.36 -4.15
C GLY A 95 -2.84 1.89 -5.18
N GLY A 96 -2.40 2.56 -6.22
CA GLY A 96 -1.00 2.93 -6.48
C GLY A 96 -0.59 4.29 -5.93
N GLU A 97 0.36 4.94 -6.58
CA GLU A 97 0.95 6.21 -6.12
C GLU A 97 -0.10 7.26 -5.74
N SER A 98 -1.04 7.54 -6.63
CA SER A 98 -2.08 8.55 -6.38
C SER A 98 -2.95 8.20 -5.18
N VAL A 99 -3.33 6.94 -5.04
CA VAL A 99 -4.19 6.48 -3.94
C VAL A 99 -3.44 6.53 -2.62
N TYR A 100 -2.17 6.14 -2.59
CA TYR A 100 -1.33 6.29 -1.40
C TYR A 100 -1.25 7.76 -0.97
N ARG A 101 -0.99 8.67 -1.91
CA ARG A 101 -0.87 10.10 -1.60
C ARG A 101 -2.17 10.70 -1.09
N GLN A 102 -3.30 10.35 -1.70
CA GLN A 102 -4.60 10.84 -1.29
C GLN A 102 -5.01 10.36 0.10
N LEU A 103 -4.62 9.15 0.48
CA LEU A 103 -5.04 8.54 1.74
C LEU A 103 -3.99 8.60 2.84
N LEU A 104 -2.76 9.05 2.56
CA LEU A 104 -1.73 9.19 3.58
C LEU A 104 -2.16 10.09 4.75
N PRO A 105 -2.88 11.21 4.54
CA PRO A 105 -3.37 12.02 5.66
C PRO A 105 -4.30 11.29 6.63
N TYR A 106 -4.94 10.23 6.18
CA TYR A 106 -5.86 9.41 7.00
C TYR A 106 -5.20 8.13 7.51
N THR A 107 -3.93 7.91 7.19
CA THR A 107 -3.20 6.69 7.51
C THR A 107 -2.39 6.90 8.79
N ASN A 108 -2.43 5.93 9.70
CA ASN A 108 -1.73 5.99 10.98
C ASN A 108 -0.52 5.06 11.02
N ARG A 109 -0.52 4.02 10.20
CA ARG A 109 0.54 3.02 10.15
C ARG A 109 0.76 2.57 8.72
N VAL A 110 2.02 2.40 8.34
CA VAL A 110 2.40 1.87 7.03
C VAL A 110 3.31 0.66 7.23
N TYR A 111 2.91 -0.47 6.68
CA TYR A 111 3.76 -1.65 6.59
C TYR A 111 4.58 -1.54 5.32
N VAL A 112 5.89 -1.40 5.46
CA VAL A 112 6.80 -1.13 4.34
C VAL A 112 7.75 -2.30 4.19
N THR A 113 7.71 -2.96 3.04
CA THR A 113 8.78 -3.88 2.66
C THR A 113 9.86 -3.08 1.96
N ARG A 114 11.02 -2.97 2.60
CA ARG A 114 12.16 -2.24 2.03
C ARG A 114 13.06 -3.20 1.28
N ILE A 115 13.13 -3.04 -0.04
CA ILE A 115 13.91 -3.87 -0.93
C ILE A 115 15.20 -3.13 -1.31
N GLU A 116 16.35 -3.73 -1.03
CA GLU A 116 17.65 -3.08 -1.26
C GLU A 116 18.10 -3.19 -2.72
N LEU A 117 17.30 -2.63 -3.61
CA LEU A 117 17.58 -2.45 -5.03
C LEU A 117 16.99 -1.10 -5.42
N ALA A 118 17.46 -0.53 -6.51
CA ALA A 118 16.95 0.72 -7.05
C ALA A 118 16.71 0.61 -8.55
N PRO A 119 15.82 -0.30 -9.02
CA PRO A 119 15.46 -0.35 -10.42
C PRO A 119 14.73 0.93 -10.81
N HIS A 120 14.68 1.22 -12.11
CA HIS A 120 13.95 2.40 -12.58
C HIS A 120 12.50 2.37 -12.15
N SER A 121 12.06 3.45 -11.51
CA SER A 121 10.65 3.65 -11.12
C SER A 121 10.13 4.94 -11.71
N THR A 122 8.84 4.95 -12.06
CA THR A 122 8.11 6.15 -12.47
C THR A 122 7.07 6.55 -11.43
N ALA A 123 6.78 5.65 -10.49
CA ALA A 123 5.90 5.90 -9.36
C ALA A 123 6.68 5.74 -8.06
N PHE A 124 6.34 6.55 -7.05
CA PHE A 124 7.06 6.59 -5.78
C PHE A 124 6.07 6.69 -4.62
N PHE A 125 6.41 6.01 -3.53
CA PHE A 125 5.76 6.26 -2.25
C PHE A 125 6.48 7.44 -1.57
N PRO A 126 5.77 8.30 -0.83
CA PRO A 126 6.41 9.39 -0.09
C PRO A 126 7.52 8.88 0.83
N ASP A 127 8.66 9.57 0.84
CA ASP A 127 9.80 9.21 1.70
C ASP A 127 9.45 9.48 3.16
N LEU A 128 9.06 8.43 3.87
CA LEU A 128 8.67 8.55 5.28
C LEU A 128 9.87 8.81 6.20
N ASP A 129 11.08 8.48 5.77
CA ASP A 129 12.29 8.78 6.56
C ASP A 129 12.59 10.28 6.56
N ALA A 130 12.17 10.99 5.52
CA ALA A 130 12.36 12.44 5.42
C ALA A 130 11.20 13.25 6.02
N ASP A 131 10.13 12.59 6.43
CA ASP A 131 8.92 13.23 6.94
C ASP A 131 8.91 13.21 8.48
N PRO A 132 8.95 14.39 9.15
CA PRO A 132 8.97 14.44 10.62
C PRO A 132 7.67 13.93 11.27
N GLU A 133 6.59 13.80 10.51
CA GLU A 133 5.33 13.25 11.04
C GLU A 133 5.35 11.72 11.15
N TRP A 134 6.38 11.05 10.63
CA TRP A 134 6.49 9.61 10.61
C TRP A 134 7.74 9.13 11.32
N VAL A 135 7.66 7.97 11.95
CA VAL A 135 8.79 7.31 12.60
C VAL A 135 8.78 5.82 12.29
N CYS A 136 9.95 5.25 12.02
CA CYS A 136 10.11 3.81 11.90
C CYS A 136 10.09 3.19 13.30
N THR A 137 9.02 2.49 13.64
CA THR A 137 8.85 1.86 14.96
C THR A 137 9.37 0.44 14.99
N ASP A 138 9.49 -0.20 13.81
CA ASP A 138 10.08 -1.52 13.67
C ASP A 138 10.88 -1.56 12.35
N PRO A 139 12.21 -1.58 12.43
CA PRO A 139 13.04 -1.65 11.22
C PRO A 139 13.11 -3.05 10.61
N GLY A 140 12.55 -4.06 11.28
CA GLY A 140 12.64 -5.43 10.84
C GLY A 140 14.04 -6.03 10.94
N VAL A 141 14.15 -7.31 10.62
CA VAL A 141 15.43 -8.01 10.55
C VAL A 141 15.88 -8.13 9.09
N PRO A 142 17.19 -8.16 8.82
CA PRO A 142 17.68 -8.41 7.46
C PRO A 142 17.25 -9.79 6.96
N LEU A 143 16.62 -9.82 5.79
CA LEU A 143 16.18 -11.04 5.11
C LEU A 143 16.73 -11.03 3.69
N SER A 144 16.73 -12.16 3.02
CA SER A 144 17.08 -12.24 1.61
C SER A 144 16.29 -13.36 0.92
N GLU A 145 16.00 -13.14 -0.35
CA GLU A 145 15.37 -14.12 -1.25
C GLU A 145 16.02 -13.99 -2.62
N ASP A 146 16.54 -15.09 -3.15
CA ASP A 146 17.20 -15.12 -4.45
C ASP A 146 18.28 -14.03 -4.61
N GLY A 147 19.04 -13.79 -3.53
CA GLY A 147 20.12 -12.80 -3.53
C GLY A 147 19.67 -11.36 -3.33
N VAL A 148 18.38 -11.12 -3.15
CA VAL A 148 17.83 -9.78 -2.93
C VAL A 148 17.61 -9.56 -1.43
N ALA A 149 18.25 -8.55 -0.87
CA ALA A 149 18.09 -8.19 0.53
C ALA A 149 16.83 -7.35 0.73
N TYR A 150 16.09 -7.61 1.79
CA TYR A 150 14.89 -6.85 2.12
C TYR A 150 14.59 -6.90 3.62
N ARG A 151 13.69 -6.03 4.08
CA ARG A 151 13.21 -5.97 5.46
C ARG A 151 11.72 -5.68 5.47
N PHE A 152 10.99 -6.25 6.42
CA PHE A 152 9.63 -5.84 6.73
C PHE A 152 9.68 -4.80 7.84
N CYS A 153 9.38 -3.55 7.49
CA CYS A 153 9.42 -2.42 8.42
C CYS A 153 8.01 -1.95 8.76
N THR A 154 7.87 -1.32 9.91
CA THR A 154 6.63 -0.64 10.29
C THR A 154 6.94 0.83 10.56
N TYR A 155 6.17 1.71 9.93
CA TYR A 155 6.21 3.15 10.18
C TYR A 155 4.91 3.55 10.84
N GLU A 156 4.97 4.43 11.81
CA GLU A 156 3.80 4.95 12.49
C GLU A 156 3.85 6.48 12.51
N ARG A 157 2.67 7.08 12.46
CA ARG A 157 2.56 8.53 12.58
C ARG A 157 2.93 8.94 13.99
N VAL A 158 3.77 9.96 14.10
CA VAL A 158 4.10 10.55 15.38
C VAL A 158 2.85 11.19 15.94
N LEU A 159 2.40 10.72 17.11
CA LEU A 159 1.26 11.31 17.76
C LEU A 159 1.67 12.63 18.39
N ASP A 160 0.91 13.68 18.11
CA ASP A 160 1.05 14.95 18.80
C ASP A 160 0.67 14.74 20.25
N LYS A 161 1.63 14.93 21.17
CA LYS A 161 1.40 14.80 22.61
C LYS A 161 0.87 16.07 23.25
N GLU A 162 0.67 17.11 22.48
CA GLU A 162 0.02 18.31 22.94
C GLU A 162 -1.48 18.11 22.94
N SER A 163 -1.99 17.84 24.07
CA SER A 163 -3.43 17.80 24.31
C SER A 163 -3.86 19.08 25.02
#